data_800cbebf228b5304ebd4130769210c79
#
_entry.id   800cbebf228b5304ebd4130769210c79
#
_cell.length_a   1.000
_cell.length_b   1.000
_cell.length_c   1.000
_cell.angle_alpha   90.00
_cell.angle_beta   90.00
_cell.angle_gamma   90.00
#
_symmetry.space_group_name_H-M   'P 1'
#
loop_
_entity.id
_entity.type
_entity.pdbx_description
1 polymer ?
#
loop_
_entity_poly.entity_id
_entity_poly.type
_entity_poly.pdbx_seq_one_letter_code
_entity_poly.pdbx_strand_id
1 'polypeptide(L)'
;MSADINSRYGLNPAHSEVIEAGETIAPCNALDMGCSNGRNALYLSQLGFNVTAVDNNPDAINMLRQIVSEEGINNIEARVYDINDAELSDDYGLIACTVTLMFLHPSRAEAVIEDMQSHTLPGGYNLIVCAMDTNEHPCPVPFPFTFKTGQLRDAYEGWELVK
;
A
#
# COMPACT_ATOMS: atom_id res chain seq x y z
N MET A 1 -4.83 8.04 26.95
CA MET A 1 -4.67 7.62 25.55
C MET A 1 -3.31 8.08 25.05
N SER A 2 -2.52 7.17 24.49
CA SER A 2 -1.30 7.58 23.80
C SER A 2 -1.69 8.44 22.61
N ALA A 3 -0.98 9.55 22.39
CA ALA A 3 -1.12 10.32 21.17
C ALA A 3 -0.88 9.39 19.97
N ASP A 4 -1.65 9.59 18.92
CA ASP A 4 -1.44 8.87 17.66
C ASP A 4 0.03 9.00 17.23
N ILE A 5 0.68 7.87 16.97
CA ILE A 5 2.09 7.83 16.57
C ILE A 5 2.36 8.69 15.34
N ASN A 6 1.46 8.68 14.37
CA ASN A 6 1.60 9.50 13.17
C ASN A 6 1.68 10.98 13.50
N SER A 7 0.80 11.45 14.38
CA SER A 7 0.76 12.84 14.82
C SER A 7 2.06 13.27 15.53
N ARG A 8 2.64 12.39 16.35
CA ARG A 8 3.89 12.70 17.08
C ARG A 8 5.08 12.93 16.15
N TYR A 9 5.07 12.31 14.98
CA TYR A 9 6.13 12.43 13.98
C TYR A 9 5.77 13.36 12.81
N GLY A 10 4.67 14.10 12.93
CA GLY A 10 4.25 15.04 11.89
C GLY A 10 3.73 14.36 10.62
N LEU A 11 3.35 13.09 10.69
CA LEU A 11 2.77 12.35 9.58
C LEU A 11 1.26 12.60 9.50
N ASN A 12 0.72 12.52 8.28
CA ASN A 12 -0.72 12.50 8.10
C ASN A 12 -1.34 11.25 8.75
N PRO A 13 -2.62 11.27 9.10
CA PRO A 13 -3.34 10.05 9.46
C PRO A 13 -3.25 8.99 8.37
N ALA A 14 -3.41 7.72 8.73
CA ALA A 14 -3.54 6.65 7.76
C ALA A 14 -4.67 6.95 6.77
N HIS A 15 -4.55 6.45 5.55
CA HIS A 15 -5.59 6.62 4.53
C HIS A 15 -6.91 6.01 5.02
N SER A 16 -8.04 6.68 4.78
CA SER A 16 -9.36 6.23 5.26
C SER A 16 -9.69 4.79 4.85
N GLU A 17 -9.31 4.39 3.64
CA GLU A 17 -9.53 3.02 3.16
C GLU A 17 -8.65 1.99 3.92
N VAL A 18 -7.46 2.39 4.35
CA VAL A 18 -6.59 1.55 5.18
C VAL A 18 -7.16 1.41 6.59
N ILE A 19 -7.72 2.49 7.14
CA ILE A 19 -8.40 2.45 8.45
C ILE A 19 -9.56 1.47 8.41
N GLU A 20 -10.43 1.57 7.39
CA GLU A 20 -11.57 0.65 7.23
C GLU A 20 -11.10 -0.81 7.08
N ALA A 21 -10.11 -1.07 6.24
CA ALA A 21 -9.54 -2.40 6.08
C ALA A 21 -8.95 -2.93 7.40
N GLY A 22 -8.23 -2.11 8.15
CA GLY A 22 -7.64 -2.48 9.43
C GLY A 22 -8.67 -2.84 10.48
N GLU A 23 -9.85 -2.22 10.44
CA GLU A 23 -10.97 -2.51 11.35
C GLU A 23 -11.74 -3.79 10.99
N THR A 24 -11.72 -4.18 9.71
CA THR A 24 -12.53 -5.29 9.19
C THR A 24 -11.74 -6.57 8.92
N ILE A 25 -10.46 -6.46 8.59
CA ILE A 25 -9.60 -7.62 8.29
C ILE A 25 -8.88 -8.03 9.58
N ALA A 26 -8.91 -9.32 9.90
CA ALA A 26 -8.13 -9.87 11.01
C ALA A 26 -6.62 -9.64 10.77
N PRO A 27 -5.85 -9.26 11.81
CA PRO A 27 -4.42 -9.05 11.68
C PRO A 27 -3.71 -10.23 11.02
N CYS A 28 -2.88 -9.91 10.04
CA CYS A 28 -2.13 -10.87 9.23
C CYS A 28 -0.81 -10.26 8.76
N ASN A 29 -0.05 -10.98 7.96
CA ASN A 29 1.09 -10.40 7.27
C ASN A 29 0.59 -9.46 6.18
N ALA A 30 0.99 -8.19 6.26
CA ALA A 30 0.56 -7.14 5.36
C ALA A 30 1.76 -6.50 4.66
N LEU A 31 1.55 -6.13 3.40
CA LEU A 31 2.50 -5.34 2.61
C LEU A 31 1.91 -3.95 2.39
N ASP A 32 2.68 -2.92 2.71
CA ASP A 32 2.39 -1.52 2.35
C ASP A 32 3.32 -1.13 1.19
N MET A 33 2.77 -1.18 -0.03
CA MET A 33 3.51 -0.86 -1.26
C MET A 33 3.47 0.64 -1.53
N GLY A 34 4.64 1.27 -1.62
CA GLY A 34 4.73 2.71 -1.74
C GLY A 34 4.41 3.38 -0.40
N CYS A 35 5.02 2.89 0.66
CA CYS A 35 4.68 3.26 2.04
C CYS A 35 5.06 4.70 2.41
N SER A 36 5.93 5.36 1.64
CA SER A 36 6.47 6.68 1.99
C SER A 36 7.03 6.67 3.43
N ASN A 37 6.69 7.62 4.25
CA ASN A 37 7.14 7.72 5.64
C ASN A 37 6.41 6.76 6.60
N GLY A 38 5.48 5.95 6.11
CA GLY A 38 4.91 4.84 6.85
C GLY A 38 3.61 5.12 7.60
N ARG A 39 2.84 6.15 7.22
CA ARG A 39 1.56 6.46 7.91
C ARG A 39 0.61 5.27 7.99
N ASN A 40 0.50 4.49 6.91
CA ASN A 40 -0.36 3.31 6.86
C ASN A 40 0.29 2.11 7.58
N ALA A 41 1.58 1.90 7.36
CA ALA A 41 2.32 0.82 8.00
C ALA A 41 2.30 0.94 9.53
N LEU A 42 2.52 2.14 10.06
CA LEU A 42 2.46 2.41 11.50
C LEU A 42 1.07 2.14 12.07
N TYR A 43 0.02 2.57 11.38
CA TYR A 43 -1.35 2.31 11.79
C TYR A 43 -1.65 0.80 11.85
N LEU A 44 -1.35 0.07 10.78
CA LEU A 44 -1.58 -1.37 10.73
C LEU A 44 -0.79 -2.14 11.79
N SER A 45 0.45 -1.72 12.06
CA SER A 45 1.26 -2.36 13.09
C SER A 45 0.66 -2.23 14.49
N GLN A 46 0.02 -1.09 14.79
CA GLN A 46 -0.67 -0.87 16.06
C GLN A 46 -1.88 -1.79 16.25
N LEU A 47 -2.47 -2.25 15.15
CA LEU A 47 -3.58 -3.21 15.17
C LEU A 47 -3.11 -4.67 15.23
N GLY A 48 -1.80 -4.92 15.25
CA GLY A 48 -1.25 -6.26 15.35
C GLY A 48 -0.89 -6.91 14.00
N PHE A 49 -0.99 -6.21 12.88
CA PHE A 49 -0.47 -6.71 11.61
C PHE A 49 1.05 -6.78 11.64
N ASN A 50 1.62 -7.82 11.01
CA ASN A 50 3.04 -7.86 10.71
C ASN A 50 3.26 -7.19 9.36
N VAL A 51 3.86 -6.02 9.35
CA VAL A 51 3.91 -5.16 8.17
C VAL A 51 5.29 -5.18 7.53
N THR A 52 5.33 -5.45 6.23
CA THR A 52 6.46 -5.13 5.38
C THR A 52 6.12 -3.84 4.64
N ALA A 53 6.94 -2.82 4.81
CA ALA A 53 6.73 -1.51 4.20
C ALA A 53 7.82 -1.25 3.15
N VAL A 54 7.44 -0.98 1.93
CA VAL A 54 8.39 -0.79 0.82
C VAL A 54 8.14 0.53 0.08
N ASP A 55 9.23 1.18 -0.29
CA ASP A 55 9.21 2.40 -1.09
C ASP A 55 10.54 2.53 -1.84
N ASN A 56 10.53 3.18 -2.99
CA ASN A 56 11.76 3.40 -3.75
C ASN A 56 12.57 4.61 -3.26
N ASN A 57 12.04 5.39 -2.31
CA ASN A 57 12.71 6.54 -1.73
C ASN A 57 13.50 6.13 -0.48
N PRO A 58 14.86 6.09 -0.54
CA PRO A 58 15.67 5.70 0.61
C PRO A 58 15.49 6.61 1.82
N ASP A 59 15.26 7.90 1.61
CA ASP A 59 15.08 8.87 2.71
C ASP A 59 13.80 8.60 3.48
N ALA A 60 12.70 8.28 2.77
CA ALA A 60 11.44 7.91 3.40
C ALA A 60 11.58 6.62 4.21
N ILE A 61 12.25 5.62 3.67
CA ILE A 61 12.51 4.35 4.37
C ILE A 61 13.40 4.56 5.59
N ASN A 62 14.45 5.39 5.50
CA ASN A 62 15.30 5.69 6.64
C ASN A 62 14.53 6.41 7.75
N MET A 63 13.65 7.33 7.40
CA MET A 63 12.77 8.00 8.37
C MET A 63 11.84 6.99 9.07
N LEU A 64 11.22 6.09 8.32
CA LEU A 64 10.37 5.05 8.91
C LEU A 64 11.16 4.12 9.83
N ARG A 65 12.35 3.70 9.41
CA ARG A 65 13.25 2.89 10.25
C ARG A 65 13.61 3.59 11.55
N GLN A 66 13.83 4.90 11.51
CA GLN A 66 14.11 5.69 12.70
C GLN A 66 12.91 5.68 13.66
N ILE A 67 11.70 5.91 13.15
CA ILE A 67 10.47 5.86 13.95
C ILE A 67 10.31 4.48 14.59
N VAL A 68 10.47 3.42 13.80
CA VAL A 68 10.39 2.03 14.27
C VAL A 68 11.37 1.77 15.42
N SER A 69 12.59 2.26 15.30
CA SER A 69 13.63 2.12 16.34
C SER A 69 13.28 2.92 17.60
N GLU A 70 12.90 4.18 17.46
CA GLU A 70 12.58 5.07 18.59
C GLU A 70 11.36 4.58 19.37
N GLU A 71 10.35 4.04 18.68
CA GLU A 71 9.14 3.54 19.30
C GLU A 71 9.22 2.09 19.76
N GLY A 72 10.33 1.40 19.50
CA GLY A 72 10.50 -0.01 19.86
C GLY A 72 9.50 -0.93 19.14
N ILE A 73 9.13 -0.61 17.91
CA ILE A 73 8.19 -1.41 17.11
C ILE A 73 8.92 -2.65 16.59
N ASN A 74 8.34 -3.83 16.80
CA ASN A 74 8.94 -5.10 16.42
C ASN A 74 8.21 -5.83 15.28
N ASN A 75 7.16 -5.25 14.74
CA ASN A 75 6.30 -5.85 13.70
C ASN A 75 6.23 -5.02 12.40
N ILE A 76 7.23 -4.19 12.16
CA ILE A 76 7.44 -3.50 10.87
C ILE A 76 8.85 -3.80 10.37
N GLU A 77 8.94 -4.25 9.13
CA GLU A 77 10.18 -4.29 8.36
C GLU A 77 10.06 -3.29 7.20
N ALA A 78 10.97 -2.31 7.15
CA ALA A 78 11.00 -1.29 6.11
C ALA A 78 12.15 -1.54 5.14
N ARG A 79 11.86 -1.59 3.84
CA ARG A 79 12.84 -1.90 2.78
C ARG A 79 12.72 -0.92 1.62
N VAL A 80 13.86 -0.57 1.03
CA VAL A 80 13.90 0.12 -0.26
C VAL A 80 13.59 -0.90 -1.35
N TYR A 81 12.59 -0.61 -2.17
CA TYR A 81 12.15 -1.50 -3.24
C TYR A 81 11.45 -0.69 -4.33
N ASP A 82 11.79 -0.96 -5.59
CA ASP A 82 11.10 -0.39 -6.74
C ASP A 82 9.98 -1.33 -7.19
N ILE A 83 8.73 -0.90 -7.03
CA ILE A 83 7.56 -1.71 -7.39
C ILE A 83 7.47 -1.98 -8.89
N ASN A 84 8.11 -1.16 -9.75
CA ASN A 84 8.20 -1.43 -11.19
C ASN A 84 8.93 -2.74 -11.51
N ASP A 85 9.77 -3.25 -10.60
CA ASP A 85 10.46 -4.52 -10.78
C ASP A 85 9.50 -5.71 -10.81
N ALA A 86 8.37 -5.61 -10.09
CA ALA A 86 7.36 -6.67 -9.99
C ALA A 86 7.98 -8.02 -9.57
N GLU A 87 8.77 -7.99 -8.50
CA GLU A 87 9.53 -9.14 -7.98
C GLU A 87 9.39 -9.27 -6.46
N LEU A 88 8.13 -9.33 -5.97
CA LEU A 88 7.89 -9.59 -4.56
C LEU A 88 8.43 -10.98 -4.19
N SER A 89 8.94 -11.11 -2.96
CA SER A 89 9.57 -12.36 -2.49
C SER A 89 8.71 -13.14 -1.50
N ASP A 90 7.76 -12.50 -0.86
CA ASP A 90 6.94 -13.08 0.19
C ASP A 90 5.46 -13.04 -0.16
N ASP A 91 4.64 -13.80 0.56
CA ASP A 91 3.19 -13.80 0.40
C ASP A 91 2.51 -13.08 1.56
N TYR A 92 1.38 -12.44 1.28
CA TYR A 92 0.69 -11.58 2.25
C TYR A 92 -0.81 -11.87 2.29
N GLY A 93 -1.41 -11.67 3.46
CA GLY A 93 -2.86 -11.68 3.62
C GLY A 93 -3.51 -10.37 3.21
N LEU A 94 -2.77 -9.28 3.25
CA LEU A 94 -3.21 -7.95 2.80
C LEU A 94 -2.07 -7.26 2.05
N ILE A 95 -2.33 -6.83 0.84
CA ILE A 95 -1.43 -5.92 0.11
C ILE A 95 -2.17 -4.59 -0.08
N ALA A 96 -1.66 -3.54 0.56
CA ALA A 96 -2.18 -2.18 0.44
C ALA A 96 -1.28 -1.37 -0.49
N CYS A 97 -1.86 -0.78 -1.51
CA CYS A 97 -1.17 0.09 -2.46
C CYS A 97 -2.01 1.36 -2.66
N THR A 98 -1.75 2.36 -1.83
CA THR A 98 -2.54 3.58 -1.81
C THR A 98 -1.77 4.75 -2.41
N VAL A 99 -2.39 5.42 -3.37
CA VAL A 99 -1.84 6.63 -4.01
C VAL A 99 -0.42 6.40 -4.55
N THR A 100 -0.19 5.27 -5.19
CA THR A 100 1.14 4.81 -5.63
C THR A 100 1.17 4.40 -7.09
N LEU A 101 0.18 3.63 -7.55
CA LEU A 101 0.19 3.05 -8.90
C LEU A 101 0.21 4.11 -10.01
N MET A 102 -0.31 5.32 -9.77
CA MET A 102 -0.26 6.41 -10.74
C MET A 102 1.18 6.89 -11.06
N PHE A 103 2.15 6.55 -10.24
CA PHE A 103 3.56 6.88 -10.47
C PHE A 103 4.35 5.78 -11.20
N LEU A 104 3.70 4.65 -11.49
CA LEU A 104 4.31 3.56 -12.24
C LEU A 104 4.62 3.95 -13.68
N HIS A 105 5.64 3.31 -14.25
CA HIS A 105 5.82 3.32 -15.68
C HIS A 105 4.63 2.59 -16.34
N PRO A 106 3.94 3.19 -17.34
CA PRO A 106 2.73 2.60 -17.91
C PRO A 106 2.90 1.15 -18.41
N SER A 107 4.08 0.81 -18.94
CA SER A 107 4.36 -0.54 -19.43
C SER A 107 4.52 -1.59 -18.31
N ARG A 108 4.61 -1.17 -17.04
CA ARG A 108 4.81 -2.07 -15.90
C ARG A 108 3.56 -2.30 -15.05
N ALA A 109 2.53 -1.49 -15.24
CA ALA A 109 1.34 -1.52 -14.37
C ALA A 109 0.68 -2.90 -14.32
N GLU A 110 0.51 -3.56 -15.46
CA GLU A 110 -0.07 -4.91 -15.53
C GLU A 110 0.78 -5.93 -14.77
N ALA A 111 2.10 -5.93 -15.00
CA ALA A 111 3.02 -6.84 -14.33
C ALA A 111 3.02 -6.62 -12.81
N VAL A 112 2.94 -5.39 -12.34
CA VAL A 112 2.88 -5.08 -10.90
C VAL A 112 1.58 -5.62 -10.29
N ILE A 113 0.44 -5.45 -10.95
CA ILE A 113 -0.84 -5.99 -10.47
C ILE A 113 -0.80 -7.53 -10.44
N GLU A 114 -0.29 -8.17 -11.49
CA GLU A 114 -0.14 -9.63 -11.52
C GLU A 114 0.78 -10.13 -10.40
N ASP A 115 1.86 -9.42 -10.12
CA ASP A 115 2.78 -9.74 -9.03
C ASP A 115 2.09 -9.62 -7.65
N MET A 116 1.30 -8.56 -7.43
CA MET A 116 0.48 -8.42 -6.23
C MET A 116 -0.48 -9.60 -6.07
N GLN A 117 -1.18 -9.96 -7.12
CA GLN A 117 -2.13 -11.10 -7.12
C GLN A 117 -1.43 -12.42 -6.80
N SER A 118 -0.27 -12.65 -7.41
CA SER A 118 0.52 -13.88 -7.23
C SER A 118 1.06 -14.04 -5.80
N HIS A 119 1.26 -12.92 -5.09
CA HIS A 119 1.77 -12.88 -3.73
C HIS A 119 0.70 -12.61 -2.67
N THR A 120 -0.57 -12.77 -3.03
CA THR A 120 -1.68 -12.71 -2.08
C THR A 120 -2.11 -14.11 -1.70
N LEU A 121 -2.13 -14.40 -0.40
CA LEU A 121 -2.57 -15.69 0.14
C LEU A 121 -4.04 -15.96 -0.19
N PRO A 122 -4.47 -17.22 -0.29
CA PRO A 122 -5.89 -17.57 -0.44
C PRO A 122 -6.73 -16.91 0.66
N GLY A 123 -7.83 -16.26 0.27
CA GLY A 123 -8.66 -15.48 1.19
C GLY A 123 -8.09 -14.11 1.57
N GLY A 124 -6.94 -13.73 1.02
CA GLY A 124 -6.33 -12.44 1.24
C GLY A 124 -6.94 -11.32 0.42
N TYR A 125 -6.43 -10.10 0.63
CA TYR A 125 -6.99 -8.87 0.07
C TYR A 125 -5.93 -8.05 -0.65
N ASN A 126 -6.34 -7.42 -1.75
CA ASN A 126 -5.60 -6.30 -2.34
C ASN A 126 -6.44 -5.01 -2.15
N LEU A 127 -5.85 -4.01 -1.53
CA LEU A 127 -6.44 -2.69 -1.35
C LEU A 127 -5.71 -1.70 -2.26
N ILE A 128 -6.41 -1.16 -3.23
CA ILE A 128 -5.82 -0.25 -4.22
C ILE A 128 -6.58 1.06 -4.23
N VAL A 129 -5.85 2.17 -4.05
CA VAL A 129 -6.35 3.53 -4.27
C VAL A 129 -5.45 4.19 -5.30
N CYS A 130 -6.00 4.54 -6.44
CA CYS A 130 -5.25 5.10 -7.55
C CYS A 130 -6.06 6.13 -8.32
N ALA A 131 -5.36 7.05 -8.97
CA ALA A 131 -5.97 8.03 -9.85
C ALA A 131 -6.59 7.37 -11.09
N MET A 132 -7.74 7.90 -11.49
CA MET A 132 -8.41 7.56 -12.72
C MET A 132 -8.44 8.77 -13.65
N ASP A 133 -8.49 8.52 -14.94
CA ASP A 133 -8.69 9.54 -15.96
C ASP A 133 -9.75 9.03 -16.96
N THR A 134 -10.92 9.62 -16.90
CA THR A 134 -12.06 9.25 -17.73
C THR A 134 -12.66 10.46 -18.44
N ASN A 135 -13.46 10.24 -19.46
CA ASN A 135 -14.14 11.33 -20.16
C ASN A 135 -15.10 12.12 -19.24
N GLU A 136 -15.72 11.43 -18.29
CA GLU A 136 -16.64 12.05 -17.33
C GLU A 136 -15.90 12.77 -16.21
N HIS A 137 -14.75 12.22 -15.82
CA HIS A 137 -13.91 12.74 -14.73
C HIS A 137 -12.46 12.78 -15.17
N PRO A 138 -12.06 13.81 -15.95
CA PRO A 138 -10.67 13.97 -16.37
C PRO A 138 -9.74 14.18 -15.19
N CYS A 139 -8.59 13.50 -15.20
CA CYS A 139 -7.59 13.68 -14.16
C CYS A 139 -6.88 15.03 -14.34
N PRO A 140 -6.91 15.93 -13.35
CA PRO A 140 -6.28 17.24 -13.47
C PRO A 140 -4.75 17.18 -13.38
N VAL A 141 -4.19 16.08 -12.91
CA VAL A 141 -2.75 15.90 -12.72
C VAL A 141 -2.23 14.94 -13.81
N PRO A 142 -1.13 15.31 -14.51
CA PRO A 142 -0.56 14.47 -15.56
C PRO A 142 0.29 13.34 -14.99
N PHE A 143 -0.33 12.39 -14.30
CA PHE A 143 0.36 11.20 -13.81
C PHE A 143 0.89 10.32 -14.95
N PRO A 144 2.02 9.62 -14.78
CA PRO A 144 2.52 8.67 -15.76
C PRO A 144 1.53 7.58 -16.12
N PHE A 145 0.72 7.13 -15.13
CA PHE A 145 -0.29 6.09 -15.30
C PHE A 145 -1.58 6.47 -14.57
N THR A 146 -2.71 6.19 -15.20
CA THR A 146 -4.05 6.32 -14.61
C THR A 146 -4.93 5.18 -15.10
N PHE A 147 -5.87 4.75 -14.27
CA PHE A 147 -6.86 3.76 -14.68
C PHE A 147 -7.99 4.40 -15.49
N LYS A 148 -8.48 3.66 -16.47
CA LYS A 148 -9.73 3.96 -17.16
C LYS A 148 -10.89 3.26 -16.45
N THR A 149 -12.12 3.69 -16.74
CA THR A 149 -13.34 3.07 -16.20
C THR A 149 -13.32 1.56 -16.41
N GLY A 150 -13.47 0.79 -15.34
CA GLY A 150 -13.51 -0.68 -15.35
C GLY A 150 -12.17 -1.38 -15.49
N GLN A 151 -11.08 -0.67 -15.81
CA GLN A 151 -9.79 -1.29 -16.07
C GLN A 151 -9.25 -2.07 -14.85
N LEU A 152 -9.31 -1.49 -13.67
CA LEU A 152 -8.86 -2.15 -12.45
C LEU A 152 -9.74 -3.36 -12.12
N ARG A 153 -11.05 -3.20 -12.27
CA ARG A 153 -12.02 -4.29 -12.06
C ARG A 153 -11.74 -5.46 -13.00
N ASP A 154 -11.46 -5.20 -14.27
CA ASP A 154 -11.17 -6.24 -15.26
C ASP A 154 -9.88 -6.98 -14.92
N ALA A 155 -8.88 -6.29 -14.39
CA ALA A 155 -7.63 -6.90 -13.94
C ALA A 155 -7.83 -7.88 -12.77
N TYR A 156 -8.90 -7.71 -12.00
CA TYR A 156 -9.28 -8.56 -10.86
C TYR A 156 -10.46 -9.49 -11.17
N GLU A 157 -10.64 -9.87 -12.43
CA GLU A 157 -11.64 -10.88 -12.80
C GLU A 157 -11.40 -12.17 -12.00
N GLY A 158 -12.46 -12.74 -11.43
CA GLY A 158 -12.37 -13.92 -10.57
C GLY A 158 -12.13 -13.63 -9.09
N TRP A 159 -11.84 -12.38 -8.75
CA TRP A 159 -11.74 -11.92 -7.37
C TRP A 159 -13.07 -11.37 -6.89
N GLU A 160 -13.31 -11.45 -5.58
CA GLU A 160 -14.49 -10.82 -4.96
C GLU A 160 -14.21 -9.33 -4.73
N LEU A 161 -15.11 -8.47 -5.23
CA LEU A 161 -15.09 -7.05 -4.95
C LEU A 161 -15.78 -6.80 -3.60
N VAL A 162 -15.02 -6.32 -2.62
CA VAL A 162 -15.55 -6.02 -1.28
C VAL A 162 -16.07 -4.58 -1.21
N LYS A 163 -15.39 -3.64 -1.92
CA LYS A 163 -15.78 -2.23 -1.92
C LYS A 163 -15.43 -1.53 -3.22
#